data_a7d255addf6fcb98e5da237acff9e45c
#
_entry.id   a7d255addf6fcb98e5da237acff9e45c
#
_cell.length_a   1.000
_cell.length_b   1.000
_cell.length_c   1.000
_cell.angle_alpha   90.00
_cell.angle_beta   90.00
_cell.angle_gamma   90.00
#
_symmetry.space_group_name_H-M   'P 1'
#
loop_
_entity.id
_entity.type
_entity.pdbx_description
1 polymer ?
#
loop_
_entity_poly.entity_id
_entity_poly.type
_entity_poly.pdbx_seq_one_letter_code
_entity_poly.pdbx_strand_id
1 'polypeptide(L)'
;MPLKIRKNKSPLFIILLLILTLLTGLTAGYFSAHGITENGKFEAFSRKVFQNEVSGSTLTLHYTLAHPEKQGIPRKKATLGTIPTDMKNTYQICSQYEKKLKSFRYSCLSTKNQLTLDSMLLYYHTEKSLGDNYLLQEPLGPSLGIQAQLPVLLAEYAFYEDQDITDYLNLLTTIRPYFQSILKFEKKKSEAGFFMSDTTLDRVLAQCSAFIQNPDNNYMLDIFQKKLSDYGKLSASEQRALILTHKSLMKTEVIPAYQELMTGLEALRGTGKNNRGLTYFKGGKAYYLYLLQSQTGSYVPVKQMEKRLSRQLSSEIGIAGTMLRKNPELLATLNQGITFKEMKPTQMLNALQQKIQADFPALADVIFELRTVHDSMKDYLSPAFYLTPPMDTGTPNVIYINPAASYQGLELFTTLAHEGFPGHLYQTVTFERQNPSGIRNLLCTSGFAEGWATYIEPFAYKYAAGYIKDPSATELARISWLNRSINLCMYSLLDIEIHYNGWTQAEAASFLKAFGIEESTVVSEIYQYILETPGNYLKYYWGYLSLLDLRTSEQNRLGQDFDLKKFHSQVLKIGGVQFPVLEKYIDAEF
;
A
#
# COMPACT_ATOMS: atom_id res chain seq x y z
N MET A 1 77.69 -36.94 21.44
CA MET A 1 77.69 -35.56 20.90
C MET A 1 76.25 -35.23 20.45
N PRO A 2 75.48 -34.37 21.13
CA PRO A 2 74.14 -34.04 20.70
C PRO A 2 74.16 -32.73 19.87
N LEU A 3 73.54 -32.78 18.68
CA LEU A 3 73.32 -31.64 17.83
C LEU A 3 72.28 -30.70 18.43
N LYS A 4 72.71 -29.46 18.74
CA LYS A 4 71.81 -28.33 19.10
C LYS A 4 71.18 -27.76 17.83
N ILE A 5 69.88 -27.97 17.64
CA ILE A 5 69.10 -27.26 16.62
C ILE A 5 68.73 -25.89 17.22
N ARG A 6 69.35 -24.83 16.74
CA ARG A 6 68.97 -23.43 17.00
C ARG A 6 67.77 -23.07 16.10
N LYS A 7 66.58 -22.98 16.65
CA LYS A 7 65.43 -22.38 15.94
C LYS A 7 65.60 -20.85 15.97
N ASN A 8 66.18 -20.26 14.96
CA ASN A 8 66.05 -18.81 14.71
C ASN A 8 64.65 -18.52 14.18
N LYS A 9 63.74 -18.03 15.00
CA LYS A 9 62.50 -17.43 14.51
C LYS A 9 62.88 -16.08 13.90
N SER A 10 62.57 -15.88 12.62
CA SER A 10 62.82 -14.63 11.91
C SER A 10 62.23 -13.45 12.70
N PRO A 11 63.01 -12.35 12.94
CA PRO A 11 62.52 -11.17 13.64
C PRO A 11 61.27 -10.61 12.97
N LEU A 12 61.10 -10.82 11.67
CA LEU A 12 59.90 -10.43 10.90
C LEU A 12 58.62 -11.15 11.40
N PHE A 13 58.72 -12.43 11.77
CA PHE A 13 57.60 -13.22 12.30
C PHE A 13 57.17 -12.75 13.69
N ILE A 14 58.12 -12.34 14.53
CA ILE A 14 57.86 -11.79 15.88
C ILE A 14 57.19 -10.41 15.74
N ILE A 15 57.67 -9.58 14.81
CA ILE A 15 57.09 -8.25 14.54
C ILE A 15 55.65 -8.40 14.01
N LEU A 16 55.40 -9.32 13.07
CA LEU A 16 54.03 -9.57 12.54
C LEU A 16 53.08 -10.07 13.66
N LEU A 17 53.55 -10.94 14.53
CA LEU A 17 52.77 -11.44 15.67
C LEU A 17 52.44 -10.31 16.69
N LEU A 18 53.41 -9.42 16.93
CA LEU A 18 53.20 -8.25 17.78
C LEU A 18 52.24 -7.22 17.18
N ILE A 19 52.30 -6.98 15.88
CA ILE A 19 51.37 -6.13 15.16
C ILE A 19 49.96 -6.74 15.18
N LEU A 20 49.83 -8.05 14.97
CA LEU A 20 48.53 -8.75 15.00
C LEU A 20 47.92 -8.73 16.42
N THR A 21 48.72 -8.92 17.47
CA THR A 21 48.28 -8.82 18.87
C THR A 21 47.96 -7.38 19.26
N LEU A 22 48.67 -6.38 18.75
CA LEU A 22 48.37 -4.97 18.97
C LEU A 22 47.06 -4.56 18.26
N LEU A 23 46.86 -5.01 17.00
CA LEU A 23 45.62 -4.80 16.25
C LEU A 23 44.42 -5.50 16.90
N THR A 24 44.58 -6.74 17.34
CA THR A 24 43.50 -7.45 18.07
C THR A 24 43.26 -6.86 19.45
N GLY A 25 44.28 -6.37 20.13
CA GLY A 25 44.17 -5.65 21.40
C GLY A 25 43.48 -4.28 21.24
N LEU A 26 43.82 -3.53 20.18
CA LEU A 26 43.19 -2.26 19.84
C LEU A 26 41.72 -2.42 19.40
N THR A 27 41.41 -3.44 18.59
CA THR A 27 40.03 -3.76 18.22
C THR A 27 39.23 -4.27 19.42
N ALA A 28 39.77 -5.18 20.24
CA ALA A 28 39.11 -5.63 21.45
C ALA A 28 38.96 -4.49 22.49
N GLY A 29 39.95 -3.61 22.61
CA GLY A 29 39.89 -2.42 23.44
C GLY A 29 38.87 -1.39 22.94
N TYR A 30 38.79 -1.18 21.62
CA TYR A 30 37.79 -0.32 21.00
C TYR A 30 36.36 -0.86 21.25
N PHE A 31 36.12 -2.16 21.03
CA PHE A 31 34.83 -2.80 21.31
C PHE A 31 34.52 -2.90 22.83
N SER A 32 35.52 -3.05 23.67
CA SER A 32 35.34 -3.05 25.13
C SER A 32 35.11 -1.65 25.72
N ALA A 33 35.74 -0.62 25.15
CA ALA A 33 35.58 0.78 25.59
C ALA A 33 34.29 1.44 25.04
N HIS A 34 33.80 0.99 23.89
CA HIS A 34 32.67 1.64 23.23
C HIS A 34 31.40 0.81 23.27
N GLY A 35 31.35 -0.40 23.81
CA GLY A 35 30.14 -1.25 23.89
C GLY A 35 29.25 -1.15 22.67
N ILE A 36 28.24 -1.95 22.49
CA ILE A 36 27.26 -1.74 21.38
C ILE A 36 26.66 -0.34 21.56
N THR A 37 26.89 0.54 20.58
CA THR A 37 26.37 1.93 20.60
C THR A 37 24.84 1.93 20.75
N GLU A 38 24.25 3.03 21.19
CA GLU A 38 22.80 3.15 21.29
C GLU A 38 22.12 2.96 19.92
N ASN A 39 22.74 3.44 18.84
CA ASN A 39 22.32 3.15 17.46
C ASN A 39 22.33 1.65 17.16
N GLY A 40 23.43 0.95 17.46
CA GLY A 40 23.51 -0.49 17.21
C GLY A 40 22.50 -1.31 18.01
N LYS A 41 22.18 -0.91 19.25
CA LYS A 41 21.11 -1.55 20.05
C LYS A 41 19.74 -1.32 19.44
N PHE A 42 19.46 -0.10 18.97
CA PHE A 42 18.21 0.24 18.33
C PHE A 42 18.06 -0.51 17.00
N GLU A 43 19.08 -0.54 16.15
CA GLU A 43 19.08 -1.23 14.86
C GLU A 43 18.89 -2.74 15.03
N ALA A 44 19.53 -3.35 16.02
CA ALA A 44 19.30 -4.76 16.34
C ALA A 44 17.87 -5.04 16.80
N PHE A 45 17.29 -4.13 17.60
CA PHE A 45 15.90 -4.23 18.04
C PHE A 45 14.93 -4.05 16.86
N SER A 46 15.07 -3.01 16.06
CA SER A 46 14.19 -2.74 14.91
C SER A 46 14.24 -3.85 13.86
N ARG A 47 15.43 -4.45 13.64
CA ARG A 47 15.60 -5.64 12.78
C ARG A 47 14.84 -6.84 13.32
N LYS A 48 14.91 -7.10 14.63
CA LYS A 48 14.17 -8.20 15.24
C LYS A 48 12.67 -8.00 15.14
N VAL A 49 12.19 -6.77 15.32
CA VAL A 49 10.78 -6.44 15.13
C VAL A 49 10.37 -6.70 13.69
N PHE A 50 11.13 -6.20 12.71
CA PHE A 50 10.90 -6.47 11.29
C PHE A 50 10.79 -7.97 10.99
N GLN A 51 11.77 -8.77 11.46
CA GLN A 51 11.76 -10.23 11.26
C GLN A 51 10.51 -10.89 11.84
N ASN A 52 10.05 -10.45 13.01
CA ASN A 52 8.84 -10.98 13.64
C ASN A 52 7.58 -10.63 12.83
N GLU A 53 7.43 -9.37 12.39
CA GLU A 53 6.26 -8.89 11.65
C GLU A 53 6.11 -9.60 10.29
N VAL A 54 7.18 -9.72 9.51
CA VAL A 54 7.10 -10.37 8.19
C VAL A 54 6.96 -11.88 8.24
N SER A 55 7.29 -12.53 9.38
CA SER A 55 7.25 -13.99 9.52
C SER A 55 5.87 -14.55 9.88
N GLY A 56 4.84 -13.71 9.99
CA GLY A 56 3.49 -14.11 10.39
C GLY A 56 2.70 -14.83 9.29
N SER A 57 3.00 -14.55 8.03
CA SER A 57 2.38 -15.14 6.85
C SER A 57 3.41 -15.35 5.75
N THR A 58 3.29 -16.45 5.02
CA THR A 58 4.17 -16.73 3.87
C THR A 58 3.96 -15.70 2.75
N LEU A 59 2.73 -15.23 2.53
CA LEU A 59 2.48 -14.17 1.54
C LEU A 59 3.19 -12.87 1.93
N THR A 60 3.02 -12.42 3.17
CA THR A 60 3.70 -11.21 3.65
C THR A 60 5.22 -11.32 3.51
N LEU A 61 5.79 -12.48 3.91
CA LEU A 61 7.21 -12.73 3.80
C LEU A 61 7.68 -12.69 2.33
N HIS A 62 6.98 -13.38 1.44
CA HIS A 62 7.32 -13.50 0.03
C HIS A 62 7.28 -12.16 -0.73
N TYR A 63 6.23 -11.36 -0.46
CA TYR A 63 6.13 -10.02 -1.07
C TYR A 63 7.09 -9.00 -0.48
N THR A 64 7.60 -9.25 0.73
CA THR A 64 8.60 -8.37 1.37
C THR A 64 10.02 -8.73 1.00
N LEU A 65 10.32 -10.04 0.92
CA LEU A 65 11.68 -10.58 0.71
C LEU A 65 11.64 -11.75 -0.28
N ALA A 66 12.46 -11.68 -1.33
CA ALA A 66 12.70 -12.81 -2.23
C ALA A 66 13.63 -13.86 -1.60
N HIS A 67 14.56 -13.42 -0.73
CA HIS A 67 15.56 -14.25 -0.08
C HIS A 67 15.59 -14.03 1.43
N PRO A 68 14.55 -14.44 2.17
CA PRO A 68 14.41 -14.17 3.62
C PRO A 68 15.57 -14.72 4.46
N GLU A 69 16.19 -15.82 4.03
CA GLU A 69 17.34 -16.43 4.70
C GLU A 69 18.57 -15.49 4.76
N LYS A 70 18.75 -14.62 3.75
CA LYS A 70 19.82 -13.59 3.76
C LYS A 70 19.59 -12.52 4.81
N GLN A 71 18.34 -12.36 5.29
CA GLN A 71 17.97 -11.47 6.37
C GLN A 71 17.90 -12.20 7.73
N GLY A 72 18.36 -13.46 7.80
CA GLY A 72 18.33 -14.28 9.01
C GLY A 72 16.93 -14.79 9.38
N ILE A 73 16.00 -14.84 8.42
CA ILE A 73 14.65 -15.35 8.60
C ILE A 73 14.58 -16.77 8.01
N PRO A 74 14.52 -17.80 8.85
CA PRO A 74 14.41 -19.17 8.35
C PRO A 74 13.04 -19.38 7.69
N ARG A 75 13.01 -20.06 6.56
CA ARG A 75 11.76 -20.51 5.95
C ARG A 75 11.05 -21.48 6.90
N LYS A 76 9.74 -21.28 7.04
CA LYS A 76 8.86 -22.12 7.86
C LYS A 76 7.88 -22.84 6.95
N LYS A 77 7.08 -23.76 7.53
CA LYS A 77 5.92 -24.34 6.82
C LYS A 77 5.02 -23.22 6.31
N ALA A 78 4.66 -23.29 5.05
CA ALA A 78 3.80 -22.29 4.42
C ALA A 78 2.47 -22.11 5.15
N THR A 79 2.04 -20.86 5.32
CA THR A 79 0.81 -20.49 6.03
C THR A 79 0.29 -19.13 5.55
N LEU A 80 -1.04 -19.00 5.50
CA LEU A 80 -1.72 -17.71 5.33
C LEU A 80 -1.91 -16.98 6.67
N GLY A 81 -1.57 -17.62 7.79
CA GLY A 81 -1.85 -17.10 9.12
C GLY A 81 -3.27 -17.40 9.57
N THR A 82 -3.79 -16.61 10.50
CA THR A 82 -5.16 -16.71 11.04
C THR A 82 -5.67 -15.32 11.42
N ILE A 83 -6.99 -15.10 11.32
CA ILE A 83 -7.62 -13.90 11.87
C ILE A 83 -7.85 -14.12 13.37
N PRO A 84 -7.27 -13.26 14.24
CA PRO A 84 -7.44 -13.40 15.69
C PRO A 84 -8.85 -13.04 16.12
N THR A 85 -9.42 -13.82 17.02
CA THR A 85 -10.72 -13.53 17.64
C THR A 85 -10.65 -12.72 18.94
N ASP A 86 -9.47 -12.35 19.39
CA ASP A 86 -9.19 -11.35 20.40
C ASP A 86 -7.83 -10.69 20.15
N MET A 87 -7.64 -9.48 20.68
CA MET A 87 -6.45 -8.66 20.46
C MET A 87 -5.51 -8.60 21.66
N LYS A 88 -5.79 -9.37 22.72
CA LYS A 88 -5.04 -9.28 23.99
C LYS A 88 -3.53 -9.50 23.79
N ASN A 89 -3.16 -10.54 23.04
CA ASN A 89 -1.75 -10.82 22.76
C ASN A 89 -1.11 -9.73 21.89
N THR A 90 -1.81 -9.27 20.87
CA THR A 90 -1.35 -8.18 19.98
C THR A 90 -1.06 -6.91 20.78
N TYR A 91 -1.99 -6.47 21.63
CA TYR A 91 -1.79 -5.28 22.46
C TYR A 91 -0.70 -5.43 23.51
N GLN A 92 -0.51 -6.65 24.02
CA GLN A 92 0.61 -6.94 24.92
C GLN A 92 1.96 -6.78 24.19
N ILE A 93 2.07 -7.29 22.96
CA ILE A 93 3.27 -7.15 22.12
C ILE A 93 3.50 -5.66 21.78
N CYS A 94 2.49 -4.93 21.32
CA CYS A 94 2.59 -3.49 21.05
C CYS A 94 3.08 -2.72 22.29
N SER A 95 2.55 -3.05 23.47
CA SER A 95 2.95 -2.41 24.73
C SER A 95 4.40 -2.73 25.13
N GLN A 96 4.86 -3.95 24.87
CA GLN A 96 6.26 -4.32 25.08
C GLN A 96 7.20 -3.56 24.13
N TYR A 97 6.81 -3.43 22.84
CA TYR A 97 7.58 -2.69 21.86
C TYR A 97 7.63 -1.20 22.21
N GLU A 98 6.51 -0.57 22.53
CA GLU A 98 6.50 0.83 23.00
C GLU A 98 7.39 1.05 24.23
N LYS A 99 7.29 0.16 25.25
CA LYS A 99 8.14 0.24 26.45
C LYS A 99 9.61 0.16 26.08
N LYS A 100 9.97 -0.74 25.16
CA LYS A 100 11.36 -0.89 24.70
C LYS A 100 11.82 0.32 23.91
N LEU A 101 11.01 0.84 22.99
CA LEU A 101 11.31 2.05 22.21
C LEU A 101 11.56 3.26 23.12
N LYS A 102 10.70 3.48 24.13
CA LYS A 102 10.86 4.56 25.12
C LYS A 102 12.11 4.40 26.02
N SER A 103 12.73 3.22 26.06
CA SER A 103 13.94 2.97 26.86
C SER A 103 15.24 3.40 26.15
N PHE A 104 15.21 3.68 24.86
CA PHE A 104 16.39 4.17 24.14
C PHE A 104 16.68 5.64 24.48
N ARG A 105 17.97 5.98 24.58
CA ARG A 105 18.41 7.36 24.78
C ARG A 105 18.33 8.12 23.46
N TYR A 106 17.21 8.82 23.25
CA TYR A 106 16.86 9.47 22.00
C TYR A 106 17.98 10.39 21.45
N SER A 107 18.58 11.22 22.30
CA SER A 107 19.68 12.12 21.91
C SER A 107 20.98 11.42 21.47
N CYS A 108 21.11 10.13 21.75
CA CYS A 108 22.25 9.31 21.32
C CYS A 108 21.98 8.56 20.01
N LEU A 109 20.78 8.70 19.44
CA LEU A 109 20.41 8.10 18.14
C LEU A 109 20.74 9.07 17.01
N SER A 110 21.15 8.52 15.88
CA SER A 110 21.25 9.28 14.62
C SER A 110 19.87 9.78 14.20
N THR A 111 19.81 10.85 13.39
CA THR A 111 18.56 11.38 12.83
C THR A 111 17.72 10.29 12.16
N LYS A 112 18.36 9.40 11.41
CA LYS A 112 17.71 8.24 10.74
C LYS A 112 17.06 7.28 11.73
N ASN A 113 17.72 7.00 12.85
CA ASN A 113 17.20 6.14 13.90
C ASN A 113 16.14 6.83 14.76
N GLN A 114 16.27 8.15 15.01
CA GLN A 114 15.23 8.95 15.67
C GLN A 114 13.93 8.95 14.86
N LEU A 115 14.01 9.20 13.56
CA LEU A 115 12.85 9.14 12.64
C LEU A 115 12.19 7.75 12.67
N THR A 116 12.98 6.68 12.62
CA THR A 116 12.46 5.30 12.68
C THR A 116 11.80 5.02 14.02
N LEU A 117 12.40 5.46 15.13
CA LEU A 117 11.85 5.31 16.47
C LEU A 117 10.52 6.04 16.63
N ASP A 118 10.44 7.30 16.16
CA ASP A 118 9.22 8.10 16.24
C ASP A 118 8.09 7.45 15.42
N SER A 119 8.41 6.96 14.21
CA SER A 119 7.45 6.26 13.35
C SER A 119 6.93 4.98 14.00
N MET A 120 7.82 4.17 14.59
CA MET A 120 7.44 2.95 15.32
C MET A 120 6.58 3.26 16.54
N LEU A 121 6.92 4.27 17.33
CA LEU A 121 6.13 4.66 18.50
C LEU A 121 4.71 5.07 18.10
N LEU A 122 4.59 5.88 17.06
CA LEU A 122 3.29 6.36 16.60
C LEU A 122 2.47 5.23 16.00
N TYR A 123 3.11 4.32 15.24
CA TYR A 123 2.47 3.12 14.70
C TYR A 123 1.87 2.24 15.81
N TYR A 124 2.67 1.82 16.81
CA TYR A 124 2.17 0.96 17.88
C TYR A 124 1.15 1.65 18.79
N HIS A 125 1.25 2.98 18.95
CA HIS A 125 0.22 3.75 19.63
C HIS A 125 -1.12 3.68 18.88
N THR A 126 -1.09 3.85 17.56
CA THR A 126 -2.27 3.77 16.71
C THR A 126 -2.89 2.38 16.72
N GLU A 127 -2.08 1.33 16.58
CA GLU A 127 -2.58 -0.05 16.63
C GLU A 127 -3.33 -0.35 17.93
N LYS A 128 -2.83 0.14 19.05
CA LYS A 128 -3.49 -0.02 20.36
C LYS A 128 -4.78 0.80 20.49
N SER A 129 -4.93 1.89 19.75
CA SER A 129 -6.14 2.73 19.79
C SER A 129 -7.37 2.02 19.23
N LEU A 130 -7.21 0.93 18.46
CA LEU A 130 -8.29 0.05 18.06
C LEU A 130 -9.07 -0.49 19.26
N GLY A 131 -8.39 -0.84 20.37
CA GLY A 131 -9.00 -1.25 21.64
C GLY A 131 -10.01 -2.39 21.48
N ASP A 132 -11.15 -2.26 22.14
CA ASP A 132 -12.23 -3.26 22.09
C ASP A 132 -13.06 -3.20 20.78
N ASN A 133 -12.74 -2.26 19.86
CA ASN A 133 -13.49 -2.06 18.62
C ASN A 133 -13.01 -2.99 17.48
N TYR A 134 -12.10 -3.92 17.74
CA TYR A 134 -11.50 -4.80 16.73
C TYR A 134 -12.54 -5.65 15.95
N LEU A 135 -13.70 -5.95 16.54
CA LEU A 135 -14.78 -6.66 15.86
C LEU A 135 -15.51 -5.81 14.80
N LEU A 136 -15.23 -4.50 14.72
CA LEU A 136 -15.72 -3.64 13.63
C LEU A 136 -14.83 -3.74 12.37
N GLN A 137 -13.68 -4.40 12.45
CA GLN A 137 -12.86 -4.70 11.28
C GLN A 137 -13.63 -5.60 10.32
N GLU A 138 -13.45 -5.35 9.02
CA GLU A 138 -14.13 -6.10 7.96
C GLU A 138 -13.11 -6.84 7.08
N PRO A 139 -12.79 -8.11 7.40
CA PRO A 139 -11.87 -8.89 6.59
C PRO A 139 -12.46 -9.30 5.23
N LEU A 140 -13.77 -9.30 5.12
CA LEU A 140 -14.51 -9.62 3.90
C LEU A 140 -15.28 -8.40 3.43
N GLY A 141 -15.09 -8.01 2.20
CA GLY A 141 -15.83 -6.89 1.62
C GLY A 141 -15.75 -6.91 0.10
N PRO A 142 -16.74 -6.32 -0.60
CA PRO A 142 -16.83 -6.43 -2.06
C PRO A 142 -15.64 -5.84 -2.82
N SER A 143 -14.95 -4.83 -2.25
CA SER A 143 -13.86 -4.14 -2.96
C SER A 143 -12.47 -4.62 -2.53
N LEU A 144 -12.24 -4.79 -1.23
CA LEU A 144 -10.92 -5.04 -0.65
C LEU A 144 -10.88 -6.31 0.21
N GLY A 145 -11.93 -7.12 0.20
CA GLY A 145 -12.04 -8.32 1.03
C GLY A 145 -11.07 -9.42 0.62
N ILE A 146 -10.66 -10.20 1.62
CA ILE A 146 -9.72 -11.33 1.46
C ILE A 146 -10.20 -12.30 0.39
N GLN A 147 -11.51 -12.57 0.27
CA GLN A 147 -12.07 -13.47 -0.72
C GLN A 147 -11.77 -13.05 -2.16
N ALA A 148 -11.67 -11.75 -2.41
CA ALA A 148 -11.36 -11.20 -3.73
C ALA A 148 -9.84 -11.01 -3.93
N GLN A 149 -9.13 -10.58 -2.89
CA GLN A 149 -7.71 -10.26 -2.98
C GLN A 149 -6.80 -11.50 -2.98
N LEU A 150 -7.17 -12.57 -2.25
CA LEU A 150 -6.32 -13.75 -2.13
C LEU A 150 -6.01 -14.43 -3.48
N PRO A 151 -6.96 -14.62 -4.40
CA PRO A 151 -6.66 -15.16 -5.74
C PRO A 151 -5.71 -14.28 -6.54
N VAL A 152 -5.83 -12.94 -6.43
CA VAL A 152 -4.93 -11.99 -7.10
C VAL A 152 -3.51 -12.12 -6.55
N LEU A 153 -3.36 -12.15 -5.23
CA LEU A 153 -2.06 -12.33 -4.59
C LEU A 153 -1.41 -13.68 -4.96
N LEU A 154 -2.19 -14.75 -5.06
CA LEU A 154 -1.68 -16.04 -5.51
C LEU A 154 -1.33 -16.03 -7.00
N ALA A 155 -2.10 -15.34 -7.84
CA ALA A 155 -1.80 -15.17 -9.26
C ALA A 155 -0.47 -14.46 -9.48
N GLU A 156 -0.19 -13.40 -8.71
CA GLU A 156 1.03 -12.59 -8.81
C GLU A 156 2.21 -13.15 -7.99
N TYR A 157 2.04 -14.23 -7.23
CA TYR A 157 3.10 -14.86 -6.43
C TYR A 157 4.27 -15.31 -7.32
N ALA A 158 5.41 -14.62 -7.29
CA ALA A 158 6.56 -14.87 -8.17
C ALA A 158 7.33 -16.15 -7.77
N PHE A 159 7.98 -16.81 -8.74
CA PHE A 159 8.88 -17.94 -8.49
C PHE A 159 10.32 -17.49 -8.70
N TYR A 160 11.03 -17.18 -7.63
CA TYR A 160 12.44 -16.83 -7.62
C TYR A 160 13.32 -18.08 -7.58
N GLU A 161 12.86 -19.12 -6.86
CA GLU A 161 13.53 -20.40 -6.68
C GLU A 161 12.53 -21.57 -6.57
N ASP A 162 12.99 -22.82 -6.62
CA ASP A 162 12.15 -24.03 -6.59
C ASP A 162 11.30 -24.13 -5.31
N GLN A 163 11.83 -23.61 -4.18
CA GLN A 163 11.10 -23.59 -2.93
C GLN A 163 9.85 -22.72 -2.99
N ASP A 164 9.84 -21.65 -3.78
CA ASP A 164 8.65 -20.79 -3.93
C ASP A 164 7.49 -21.54 -4.59
N ILE A 165 7.78 -22.46 -5.52
CA ILE A 165 6.76 -23.32 -6.14
C ILE A 165 6.16 -24.26 -5.09
N THR A 166 7.03 -24.83 -4.24
CA THR A 166 6.61 -25.73 -3.15
C THR A 166 5.77 -24.96 -2.12
N ASP A 167 6.22 -23.76 -1.73
CA ASP A 167 5.50 -22.92 -0.77
C ASP A 167 4.16 -22.44 -1.33
N TYR A 168 4.11 -22.07 -2.62
CA TYR A 168 2.86 -21.73 -3.30
C TYR A 168 1.84 -22.88 -3.26
N LEU A 169 2.25 -24.11 -3.64
CA LEU A 169 1.35 -25.28 -3.61
C LEU A 169 0.89 -25.59 -2.17
N ASN A 170 1.79 -25.47 -1.20
CA ASN A 170 1.45 -25.64 0.21
C ASN A 170 0.49 -24.54 0.71
N LEU A 171 0.61 -23.29 0.24
CA LEU A 171 -0.34 -22.22 0.57
C LEU A 171 -1.77 -22.57 0.18
N LEU A 172 -1.99 -23.22 -0.97
CA LEU A 172 -3.33 -23.62 -1.39
C LEU A 172 -3.98 -24.53 -0.35
N THR A 173 -3.22 -25.41 0.31
CA THR A 173 -3.75 -26.29 1.37
C THR A 173 -4.11 -25.53 2.66
N THR A 174 -3.62 -24.30 2.82
CA THR A 174 -3.88 -23.49 4.01
C THR A 174 -5.06 -22.52 3.86
N ILE A 175 -5.67 -22.43 2.68
CA ILE A 175 -6.83 -21.56 2.43
C ILE A 175 -8.02 -21.98 3.28
N ARG A 176 -8.32 -23.28 3.36
CA ARG A 176 -9.44 -23.77 4.16
C ARG A 176 -9.32 -23.44 5.66
N PRO A 177 -8.23 -23.76 6.39
CA PRO A 177 -8.08 -23.35 7.79
C PRO A 177 -8.03 -21.83 7.97
N TYR A 178 -7.53 -21.08 7.01
CA TYR A 178 -7.55 -19.61 7.04
C TYR A 178 -8.99 -19.08 6.96
N PHE A 179 -9.80 -19.54 6.00
CA PHE A 179 -11.21 -19.18 5.88
C PHE A 179 -12.04 -19.62 7.10
N GLN A 180 -11.74 -20.76 7.69
CA GLN A 180 -12.36 -21.16 8.96
C GLN A 180 -12.05 -20.19 10.10
N SER A 181 -10.86 -19.59 10.13
CA SER A 181 -10.52 -18.53 11.10
C SER A 181 -11.33 -17.25 10.85
N ILE A 182 -11.55 -16.90 9.58
CA ILE A 182 -12.43 -15.78 9.18
C ILE A 182 -13.86 -16.05 9.63
N LEU A 183 -14.40 -17.24 9.33
CA LEU A 183 -15.77 -17.60 9.76
C LEU A 183 -15.95 -17.53 11.28
N LYS A 184 -14.94 -17.93 12.07
CA LYS A 184 -14.97 -17.77 13.53
C LYS A 184 -15.05 -16.31 13.94
N PHE A 185 -14.32 -15.44 13.24
CA PHE A 185 -14.35 -14.00 13.47
C PHE A 185 -15.70 -13.41 13.09
N GLU A 186 -16.24 -13.74 11.91
CA GLU A 186 -17.55 -13.27 11.45
C GLU A 186 -18.71 -13.74 12.35
N LYS A 187 -18.63 -14.98 12.84
CA LYS A 187 -19.58 -15.47 13.84
C LYS A 187 -19.55 -14.63 15.12
N LYS A 188 -18.36 -14.27 15.59
CA LYS A 188 -18.20 -13.42 16.77
C LYS A 188 -18.71 -11.98 16.52
N LYS A 189 -18.52 -11.44 15.30
CA LYS A 189 -19.14 -10.19 14.87
C LYS A 189 -20.67 -10.28 14.89
N SER A 190 -21.23 -11.36 14.36
CA SER A 190 -22.68 -11.62 14.37
C SER A 190 -23.25 -11.68 15.79
N GLU A 191 -22.60 -12.41 16.70
CA GLU A 191 -22.98 -12.48 18.11
C GLU A 191 -22.95 -11.11 18.81
N ALA A 192 -21.99 -10.24 18.41
CA ALA A 192 -21.86 -8.88 18.91
C ALA A 192 -22.78 -7.86 18.20
N GLY A 193 -23.46 -8.26 17.12
CA GLY A 193 -24.32 -7.39 16.31
C GLY A 193 -23.56 -6.50 15.33
N PHE A 194 -22.35 -6.90 14.92
CA PHE A 194 -21.45 -6.18 14.00
C PHE A 194 -21.30 -6.84 12.63
N PHE A 195 -22.07 -7.89 12.35
CA PHE A 195 -22.03 -8.55 11.05
C PHE A 195 -22.47 -7.60 9.93
N MET A 196 -21.97 -7.83 8.74
CA MET A 196 -22.28 -7.04 7.55
C MET A 196 -23.78 -7.07 7.19
N SER A 197 -24.25 -6.09 6.44
CA SER A 197 -25.62 -6.08 5.90
C SER A 197 -25.82 -7.18 4.88
N ASP A 198 -27.08 -7.62 4.68
CA ASP A 198 -27.41 -8.63 3.68
C ASP A 198 -27.03 -8.19 2.25
N THR A 199 -27.11 -6.89 1.95
CA THR A 199 -26.65 -6.32 0.67
C THR A 199 -25.15 -6.52 0.45
N THR A 200 -24.33 -6.25 1.47
CA THR A 200 -22.87 -6.48 1.41
C THR A 200 -22.58 -7.99 1.33
N LEU A 201 -23.31 -8.80 2.10
CA LEU A 201 -23.18 -10.26 2.06
C LEU A 201 -23.44 -10.80 0.66
N ASP A 202 -24.51 -10.38 -0.02
CA ASP A 202 -24.84 -10.78 -1.37
C ASP A 202 -23.69 -10.49 -2.36
N ARG A 203 -23.07 -9.33 -2.25
CA ARG A 203 -21.92 -8.93 -3.08
C ARG A 203 -20.70 -9.82 -2.81
N VAL A 204 -20.39 -10.12 -1.55
CA VAL A 204 -19.30 -11.04 -1.16
C VAL A 204 -19.54 -12.45 -1.70
N LEU A 205 -20.77 -12.97 -1.51
CA LEU A 205 -21.14 -14.30 -2.01
C LEU A 205 -21.11 -14.39 -3.54
N ALA A 206 -21.56 -13.35 -4.24
CA ALA A 206 -21.49 -13.29 -5.69
C ALA A 206 -20.04 -13.37 -6.20
N GLN A 207 -19.10 -12.68 -5.55
CA GLN A 207 -17.65 -12.75 -5.90
C GLN A 207 -17.08 -14.14 -5.64
N CYS A 208 -17.37 -14.75 -4.50
CA CYS A 208 -16.95 -16.11 -4.20
C CYS A 208 -17.49 -17.09 -5.25
N SER A 209 -18.77 -16.97 -5.59
CA SER A 209 -19.43 -17.80 -6.62
C SER A 209 -18.78 -17.62 -7.98
N ALA A 210 -18.53 -16.40 -8.41
CA ALA A 210 -17.88 -16.10 -9.69
C ALA A 210 -16.48 -16.73 -9.79
N PHE A 211 -15.71 -16.71 -8.70
CA PHE A 211 -14.38 -17.31 -8.66
C PHE A 211 -14.41 -18.85 -8.83
N ILE A 212 -15.40 -19.53 -8.26
CA ILE A 212 -15.43 -21.00 -8.26
C ILE A 212 -16.37 -21.64 -9.30
N GLN A 213 -17.12 -20.84 -10.08
CA GLN A 213 -18.17 -21.35 -11.00
C GLN A 213 -17.65 -22.30 -12.08
N ASN A 214 -16.39 -22.16 -12.53
CA ASN A 214 -15.78 -22.97 -13.57
C ASN A 214 -14.51 -23.68 -13.07
N PRO A 215 -14.64 -24.77 -12.28
CA PRO A 215 -13.50 -25.41 -11.62
C PRO A 215 -12.44 -25.97 -12.59
N ASP A 216 -12.87 -26.46 -13.75
CA ASP A 216 -12.00 -27.07 -14.75
C ASP A 216 -11.31 -26.05 -15.65
N ASN A 217 -11.82 -24.81 -15.69
CA ASN A 217 -11.31 -23.71 -16.49
C ASN A 217 -11.13 -22.44 -15.64
N ASN A 218 -10.73 -22.62 -14.38
CA ASN A 218 -10.40 -21.49 -13.51
C ASN A 218 -9.09 -20.85 -13.98
N TYR A 219 -9.06 -19.51 -14.06
CA TYR A 219 -7.91 -18.75 -14.58
C TYR A 219 -6.59 -19.01 -13.81
N MET A 220 -6.68 -19.42 -12.54
CA MET A 220 -5.51 -19.80 -11.75
C MET A 220 -4.73 -20.96 -12.37
N LEU A 221 -5.39 -21.85 -13.14
CA LEU A 221 -4.75 -22.98 -13.82
C LEU A 221 -3.81 -22.47 -14.93
N ASP A 222 -4.30 -21.56 -15.76
CA ASP A 222 -3.55 -20.99 -16.88
C ASP A 222 -2.38 -20.11 -16.37
N ILE A 223 -2.65 -19.29 -15.35
CA ILE A 223 -1.63 -18.44 -14.72
C ILE A 223 -0.51 -19.29 -14.12
N PHE A 224 -0.84 -20.37 -13.39
CA PHE A 224 0.16 -21.25 -12.79
C PHE A 224 1.03 -21.93 -13.88
N GLN A 225 0.40 -22.44 -14.94
CA GLN A 225 1.13 -23.04 -16.07
C GLN A 225 2.08 -22.01 -16.73
N LYS A 226 1.59 -20.77 -16.95
CA LYS A 226 2.43 -19.70 -17.50
C LYS A 226 3.62 -19.39 -16.59
N LYS A 227 3.40 -19.25 -15.28
CA LYS A 227 4.45 -18.98 -14.28
C LYS A 227 5.53 -20.06 -14.27
N LEU A 228 5.16 -21.36 -14.39
CA LEU A 228 6.13 -22.45 -14.50
C LEU A 228 6.95 -22.35 -15.80
N SER A 229 6.30 -21.99 -16.90
CA SER A 229 7.00 -21.75 -18.19
C SER A 229 7.96 -20.57 -18.09
N ASP A 230 7.53 -19.45 -17.50
CA ASP A 230 8.35 -18.24 -17.33
C ASP A 230 9.53 -18.48 -16.37
N TYR A 231 9.37 -19.33 -15.36
CA TYR A 231 10.44 -19.73 -14.45
C TYR A 231 11.58 -20.47 -15.18
N GLY A 232 11.26 -21.32 -16.14
CA GLY A 232 12.19 -21.83 -17.15
C GLY A 232 13.28 -22.80 -16.66
N LYS A 233 13.32 -23.17 -15.37
CA LYS A 233 14.37 -24.06 -14.81
C LYS A 233 13.93 -25.53 -14.69
N LEU A 234 12.65 -25.83 -14.94
CA LEU A 234 12.06 -27.15 -14.78
C LEU A 234 12.00 -27.92 -16.11
N SER A 235 12.20 -29.23 -16.07
CA SER A 235 11.94 -30.11 -17.20
C SER A 235 10.44 -30.18 -17.54
N ALA A 236 10.12 -30.55 -18.76
CA ALA A 236 8.71 -30.72 -19.19
C ALA A 236 7.94 -31.78 -18.38
N SER A 237 8.63 -32.78 -17.82
CA SER A 237 8.02 -33.78 -16.93
C SER A 237 7.67 -33.21 -15.56
N GLU A 238 8.58 -32.42 -14.96
CA GLU A 238 8.35 -31.73 -13.68
C GLU A 238 7.21 -30.72 -13.80
N GLN A 239 7.22 -29.89 -14.86
CA GLN A 239 6.13 -28.93 -15.09
C GLN A 239 4.77 -29.65 -15.18
N ARG A 240 4.68 -30.76 -15.95
CA ARG A 240 3.42 -31.52 -16.03
C ARG A 240 2.96 -32.08 -14.67
N ALA A 241 3.89 -32.59 -13.86
CA ALA A 241 3.57 -33.10 -12.53
C ALA A 241 3.04 -31.99 -11.62
N LEU A 242 3.68 -30.82 -11.63
CA LEU A 242 3.27 -29.65 -10.82
C LEU A 242 1.90 -29.09 -11.28
N ILE A 243 1.64 -29.04 -12.59
CA ILE A 243 0.33 -28.63 -13.15
C ILE A 243 -0.78 -29.56 -12.68
N LEU A 244 -0.55 -30.88 -12.71
CA LEU A 244 -1.52 -31.87 -12.22
C LEU A 244 -1.76 -31.72 -10.71
N THR A 245 -0.70 -31.50 -9.94
CA THR A 245 -0.79 -31.24 -8.50
C THR A 245 -1.60 -29.97 -8.22
N HIS A 246 -1.29 -28.87 -8.89
CA HIS A 246 -2.02 -27.62 -8.76
C HIS A 246 -3.51 -27.79 -9.11
N LYS A 247 -3.82 -28.44 -10.23
CA LYS A 247 -5.21 -28.73 -10.63
C LYS A 247 -5.95 -29.58 -9.59
N SER A 248 -5.27 -30.55 -8.99
CA SER A 248 -5.83 -31.34 -7.89
C SER A 248 -6.12 -30.48 -6.67
N LEU A 249 -5.15 -29.66 -6.22
CA LEU A 249 -5.30 -28.77 -5.06
C LEU A 249 -6.42 -27.73 -5.26
N MET A 250 -6.55 -27.18 -6.47
CA MET A 250 -7.67 -26.30 -6.79
C MET A 250 -9.01 -27.00 -6.54
N LYS A 251 -9.16 -28.27 -6.96
CA LYS A 251 -10.41 -29.04 -6.80
C LYS A 251 -10.66 -29.52 -5.38
N THR A 252 -9.61 -29.94 -4.65
CA THR A 252 -9.76 -30.59 -3.34
C THR A 252 -9.66 -29.66 -2.16
N GLU A 253 -8.97 -28.53 -2.33
CA GLU A 253 -8.69 -27.57 -1.23
C GLU A 253 -9.33 -26.19 -1.49
N VAL A 254 -8.99 -25.55 -2.63
CA VAL A 254 -9.36 -24.15 -2.86
C VAL A 254 -10.86 -23.98 -3.06
N ILE A 255 -11.45 -24.72 -4.03
CA ILE A 255 -12.87 -24.62 -4.35
C ILE A 255 -13.74 -25.02 -3.15
N PRO A 256 -13.49 -26.15 -2.46
CA PRO A 256 -14.23 -26.49 -1.25
C PRO A 256 -14.09 -25.46 -0.13
N ALA A 257 -12.92 -24.81 0.01
CA ALA A 257 -12.75 -23.75 1.02
C ALA A 257 -13.68 -22.55 0.76
N TYR A 258 -13.83 -22.13 -0.50
CA TYR A 258 -14.78 -21.08 -0.87
C TYR A 258 -16.23 -21.50 -0.66
N GLN A 259 -16.58 -22.75 -0.98
CA GLN A 259 -17.92 -23.29 -0.72
C GLN A 259 -18.26 -23.30 0.77
N GLU A 260 -17.31 -23.73 1.62
CA GLU A 260 -17.45 -23.68 3.07
C GLU A 260 -17.58 -22.23 3.59
N LEU A 261 -16.78 -21.30 3.05
CA LEU A 261 -16.89 -19.89 3.39
C LEU A 261 -18.27 -19.34 3.06
N MET A 262 -18.77 -19.58 1.83
CA MET A 262 -20.09 -19.14 1.40
C MET A 262 -21.20 -19.71 2.29
N THR A 263 -21.15 -21.02 2.57
CA THR A 263 -22.13 -21.70 3.42
C THR A 263 -22.13 -21.13 4.84
N GLY A 264 -20.93 -20.88 5.39
CA GLY A 264 -20.78 -20.34 6.74
C GLY A 264 -21.27 -18.91 6.85
N LEU A 265 -21.04 -18.08 5.83
CA LEU A 265 -21.52 -16.70 5.76
C LEU A 265 -23.03 -16.64 5.56
N GLU A 266 -23.59 -17.48 4.68
CA GLU A 266 -25.04 -17.58 4.46
C GLU A 266 -25.79 -17.95 5.74
N ALA A 267 -25.21 -18.80 6.58
CA ALA A 267 -25.78 -19.15 7.88
C ALA A 267 -25.86 -17.96 8.88
N LEU A 268 -25.15 -16.87 8.60
CA LEU A 268 -25.19 -15.63 9.40
C LEU A 268 -26.11 -14.55 8.79
N ARG A 269 -26.76 -14.83 7.67
CA ARG A 269 -27.70 -13.92 7.00
C ARG A 269 -28.77 -13.43 7.98
N GLY A 270 -29.12 -12.15 7.88
CA GLY A 270 -30.12 -11.52 8.72
C GLY A 270 -29.64 -11.16 10.13
N THR A 271 -28.39 -11.47 10.48
CA THR A 271 -27.82 -11.09 11.78
C THR A 271 -27.19 -9.71 11.78
N GLY A 272 -26.92 -9.12 10.60
CA GLY A 272 -26.48 -7.74 10.44
C GLY A 272 -27.57 -6.76 10.94
N LYS A 273 -27.19 -5.89 11.90
CA LYS A 273 -28.13 -4.97 12.54
C LYS A 273 -28.01 -3.53 12.07
N ASN A 274 -27.01 -3.26 11.24
CA ASN A 274 -26.73 -1.92 10.76
C ASN A 274 -26.43 -1.96 9.25
N ASN A 275 -27.21 -1.19 8.50
CA ASN A 275 -27.02 -0.91 7.07
C ASN A 275 -26.66 0.55 6.80
N ARG A 276 -26.10 1.22 7.79
CA ARG A 276 -25.69 2.62 7.76
C ARG A 276 -24.24 2.75 8.22
N GLY A 277 -23.75 4.00 8.33
CA GLY A 277 -22.38 4.29 8.72
C GLY A 277 -21.93 3.73 10.07
N LEU A 278 -20.65 3.69 10.30
CA LEU A 278 -20.02 3.12 11.50
C LEU A 278 -20.53 3.75 12.81
N THR A 279 -20.92 5.02 12.78
CA THR A 279 -21.44 5.73 13.98
C THR A 279 -22.67 5.06 14.62
N TYR A 280 -23.38 4.23 13.88
CA TYR A 280 -24.54 3.49 14.37
C TYR A 280 -24.17 2.19 15.11
N PHE A 281 -22.90 1.80 15.07
CA PHE A 281 -22.38 0.72 15.90
C PHE A 281 -21.87 1.25 17.25
N LYS A 282 -21.99 0.45 18.30
CA LYS A 282 -21.31 0.74 19.57
C LYS A 282 -19.79 0.79 19.34
N GLY A 283 -19.17 1.90 19.71
CA GLY A 283 -17.74 2.12 19.48
C GLY A 283 -17.36 2.54 18.04
N GLY A 284 -18.34 2.65 17.12
CA GLY A 284 -18.11 2.92 15.71
C GLY A 284 -17.35 4.22 15.43
N LYS A 285 -17.63 5.32 16.17
CA LYS A 285 -16.85 6.57 16.04
C LYS A 285 -15.39 6.39 16.45
N ALA A 286 -15.13 5.65 17.53
CA ALA A 286 -13.76 5.39 17.97
C ALA A 286 -13.03 4.50 16.97
N TYR A 287 -13.71 3.51 16.42
CA TYR A 287 -13.16 2.68 15.33
C TYR A 287 -12.86 3.51 14.08
N TYR A 288 -13.75 4.41 13.68
CA TYR A 288 -13.53 5.29 12.53
C TYR A 288 -12.32 6.21 12.74
N LEU A 289 -12.12 6.75 13.95
CA LEU A 289 -10.91 7.52 14.28
C LEU A 289 -9.63 6.67 14.15
N TYR A 290 -9.67 5.43 14.62
CA TYR A 290 -8.57 4.48 14.40
C TYR A 290 -8.29 4.27 12.91
N LEU A 291 -9.32 4.01 12.10
CA LEU A 291 -9.19 3.84 10.65
C LEU A 291 -8.57 5.07 9.98
N LEU A 292 -9.03 6.27 10.32
CA LEU A 292 -8.46 7.49 9.76
C LEU A 292 -6.98 7.63 10.10
N GLN A 293 -6.60 7.40 11.36
CA GLN A 293 -5.20 7.50 11.78
C GLN A 293 -4.31 6.44 11.13
N SER A 294 -4.76 5.20 11.08
CA SER A 294 -4.00 4.09 10.53
C SER A 294 -3.88 4.16 9.01
N GLN A 295 -4.94 4.52 8.30
CA GLN A 295 -4.95 4.60 6.84
C GLN A 295 -4.33 5.90 6.32
N THR A 296 -4.74 7.05 6.86
CA THR A 296 -4.24 8.34 6.35
C THR A 296 -2.88 8.73 6.91
N GLY A 297 -2.46 8.17 8.04
CA GLY A 297 -1.26 8.62 8.76
C GLY A 297 -1.39 10.02 9.38
N SER A 298 -2.62 10.57 9.45
CA SER A 298 -2.91 11.90 9.99
C SER A 298 -3.64 11.80 11.32
N TYR A 299 -3.35 12.74 12.23
CA TYR A 299 -3.94 12.83 13.56
C TYR A 299 -4.75 14.13 13.73
N VAL A 300 -5.07 14.77 12.62
CA VAL A 300 -5.93 15.96 12.59
C VAL A 300 -7.35 15.58 13.03
N PRO A 301 -7.98 16.35 13.93
CA PRO A 301 -9.37 16.10 14.34
C PRO A 301 -10.34 16.10 13.16
N VAL A 302 -11.31 15.17 13.14
CA VAL A 302 -12.25 14.96 12.02
C VAL A 302 -12.97 16.26 11.62
N LYS A 303 -13.40 17.09 12.60
CA LYS A 303 -14.02 18.39 12.30
C LYS A 303 -13.10 19.37 11.56
N GLN A 304 -11.81 19.27 11.77
CA GLN A 304 -10.84 20.09 11.03
C GLN A 304 -10.62 19.52 9.63
N MET A 305 -10.60 18.19 9.48
CA MET A 305 -10.57 17.53 8.18
C MET A 305 -11.78 17.94 7.33
N GLU A 306 -12.99 17.81 7.88
CA GLU A 306 -14.24 18.21 7.25
C GLU A 306 -14.23 19.68 6.79
N LYS A 307 -13.82 20.59 7.68
CA LYS A 307 -13.70 22.02 7.36
C LYS A 307 -12.67 22.29 6.25
N ARG A 308 -11.54 21.58 6.24
CA ARG A 308 -10.50 21.73 5.22
C ARG A 308 -10.97 21.21 3.85
N LEU A 309 -11.63 20.05 3.85
CA LEU A 309 -12.24 19.45 2.65
C LEU A 309 -13.34 20.35 2.07
N SER A 310 -14.25 20.84 2.90
CA SER A 310 -15.35 21.72 2.45
C SER A 310 -14.84 23.03 1.82
N ARG A 311 -13.78 23.62 2.40
CA ARG A 311 -13.11 24.80 1.81
C ARG A 311 -12.47 24.50 0.48
N GLN A 312 -11.77 23.34 0.37
CA GLN A 312 -11.14 22.93 -0.86
C GLN A 312 -12.16 22.69 -1.98
N LEU A 313 -13.23 21.95 -1.66
CA LEU A 313 -14.33 21.67 -2.57
C LEU A 313 -14.95 22.96 -3.12
N SER A 314 -15.29 23.89 -2.23
CA SER A 314 -15.89 25.19 -2.63
C SER A 314 -14.93 26.02 -3.50
N SER A 315 -13.64 26.00 -3.19
CA SER A 315 -12.61 26.70 -3.98
C SER A 315 -12.49 26.12 -5.37
N GLU A 316 -12.40 24.80 -5.51
CA GLU A 316 -12.23 24.13 -6.79
C GLU A 316 -13.47 24.26 -7.69
N ILE A 317 -14.66 24.15 -7.12
CA ILE A 317 -15.93 24.42 -7.83
C ILE A 317 -15.93 25.86 -8.35
N GLY A 318 -15.52 26.83 -7.52
CA GLY A 318 -15.44 28.24 -7.92
C GLY A 318 -14.47 28.47 -9.09
N ILE A 319 -13.30 27.81 -9.05
CA ILE A 319 -12.30 27.86 -10.11
C ILE A 319 -12.86 27.23 -11.40
N ALA A 320 -13.39 26.00 -11.32
CA ALA A 320 -13.98 25.29 -12.46
C ALA A 320 -15.10 26.08 -13.11
N GLY A 321 -16.04 26.59 -12.31
CA GLY A 321 -17.15 27.44 -12.81
C GLY A 321 -16.67 28.73 -13.45
N THR A 322 -15.58 29.32 -12.97
CA THR A 322 -14.98 30.52 -13.61
C THR A 322 -14.33 30.18 -14.94
N MET A 323 -13.64 29.04 -15.05
CA MET A 323 -13.05 28.57 -16.31
C MET A 323 -14.13 28.30 -17.36
N LEU A 324 -15.19 27.57 -17.00
CA LEU A 324 -16.29 27.25 -17.91
C LEU A 324 -17.09 28.49 -18.37
N ARG A 325 -17.27 29.49 -17.49
CA ARG A 325 -17.90 30.77 -17.90
C ARG A 325 -17.03 31.58 -18.86
N LYS A 326 -15.70 31.55 -18.68
CA LYS A 326 -14.77 32.26 -19.60
C LYS A 326 -14.61 31.57 -20.94
N ASN A 327 -14.69 30.26 -20.98
CA ASN A 327 -14.58 29.45 -22.19
C ASN A 327 -15.63 28.32 -22.16
N PRO A 328 -16.88 28.60 -22.62
CA PRO A 328 -17.96 27.60 -22.66
C PRO A 328 -17.67 26.39 -23.54
N GLU A 329 -16.80 26.54 -24.56
CA GLU A 329 -16.41 25.46 -25.48
C GLU A 329 -15.72 24.28 -24.73
N LEU A 330 -15.10 24.55 -23.57
CA LEU A 330 -14.49 23.51 -22.76
C LEU A 330 -15.50 22.41 -22.36
N LEU A 331 -16.75 22.81 -22.04
CA LEU A 331 -17.78 21.84 -21.65
C LEU A 331 -18.19 20.98 -22.86
N ALA A 332 -18.30 21.57 -24.04
CA ALA A 332 -18.61 20.83 -25.26
C ALA A 332 -17.51 19.80 -25.57
N THR A 333 -16.25 20.20 -25.51
CA THR A 333 -15.11 19.29 -25.73
C THR A 333 -15.05 18.18 -24.68
N LEU A 334 -15.30 18.49 -23.39
CA LEU A 334 -15.35 17.47 -22.32
C LEU A 334 -16.45 16.44 -22.58
N ASN A 335 -17.64 16.87 -23.01
CA ASN A 335 -18.77 15.98 -23.31
C ASN A 335 -18.55 15.12 -24.57
N GLN A 336 -17.80 15.62 -25.55
CA GLN A 336 -17.43 14.88 -26.76
C GLN A 336 -16.24 13.94 -26.53
N GLY A 337 -15.51 14.12 -25.47
CA GLY A 337 -14.24 13.43 -25.15
C GLY A 337 -13.02 14.18 -25.69
N ILE A 338 -11.99 14.23 -24.83
CA ILE A 338 -10.73 14.91 -25.17
C ILE A 338 -9.94 14.10 -26.19
N THR A 339 -9.64 14.69 -27.35
CA THR A 339 -8.77 14.06 -28.35
C THR A 339 -7.31 14.14 -27.89
N PHE A 340 -6.72 12.99 -27.62
CA PHE A 340 -5.34 12.85 -27.17
C PHE A 340 -4.46 12.29 -28.29
N LYS A 341 -3.17 12.64 -28.28
CA LYS A 341 -2.20 12.04 -29.20
C LYS A 341 -2.12 10.53 -28.96
N GLU A 342 -2.23 9.75 -30.01
CA GLU A 342 -2.04 8.30 -29.94
C GLU A 342 -0.62 7.99 -29.46
N MET A 343 -0.51 7.29 -28.35
CA MET A 343 0.76 6.90 -27.73
C MET A 343 0.63 5.51 -27.10
N LYS A 344 1.65 4.69 -27.27
CA LYS A 344 1.77 3.43 -26.54
C LYS A 344 2.13 3.71 -25.07
N PRO A 345 1.75 2.85 -24.11
CA PRO A 345 2.09 3.03 -22.70
C PRO A 345 3.58 3.30 -22.44
N THR A 346 4.48 2.59 -23.12
CA THR A 346 5.93 2.84 -23.04
C THR A 346 6.34 4.25 -23.45
N GLN A 347 5.68 4.80 -24.51
CA GLN A 347 5.94 6.17 -24.96
C GLN A 347 5.42 7.19 -23.97
N MET A 348 4.29 6.91 -23.29
CA MET A 348 3.75 7.76 -22.24
C MET A 348 4.70 7.81 -21.04
N LEU A 349 5.20 6.66 -20.57
CA LEU A 349 6.17 6.59 -19.47
C LEU A 349 7.49 7.29 -19.79
N ASN A 350 8.02 7.11 -21.01
CA ASN A 350 9.21 7.83 -21.45
C ASN A 350 8.99 9.35 -21.50
N ALA A 351 7.83 9.78 -21.94
CA ALA A 351 7.46 11.20 -21.96
C ALA A 351 7.35 11.76 -20.53
N LEU A 352 6.77 11.01 -19.62
CA LEU A 352 6.69 11.36 -18.19
C LEU A 352 8.09 11.50 -17.59
N GLN A 353 8.99 10.53 -17.78
CA GLN A 353 10.38 10.59 -17.28
C GLN A 353 11.12 11.86 -17.74
N GLN A 354 10.85 12.33 -18.95
CA GLN A 354 11.44 13.58 -19.44
C GLN A 354 10.78 14.81 -18.80
N LYS A 355 9.45 14.83 -18.72
CA LYS A 355 8.69 15.99 -18.23
C LYS A 355 8.88 16.26 -16.75
N ILE A 356 8.96 15.21 -15.93
CA ILE A 356 9.12 15.35 -14.48
C ILE A 356 10.43 16.02 -14.06
N GLN A 357 11.46 16.01 -14.92
CA GLN A 357 12.74 16.66 -14.63
C GLN A 357 12.62 18.16 -14.35
N ALA A 358 11.54 18.80 -14.80
CA ALA A 358 11.28 20.21 -14.51
C ALA A 358 10.93 20.44 -13.03
N ASP A 359 10.15 19.55 -12.43
CA ASP A 359 9.50 19.77 -11.12
C ASP A 359 10.01 18.79 -10.02
N PHE A 360 10.67 17.68 -10.40
CA PHE A 360 11.10 16.60 -9.49
C PHE A 360 12.60 16.31 -9.60
N PRO A 361 13.22 15.73 -8.55
CA PRO A 361 14.62 15.29 -8.61
C PRO A 361 14.87 14.30 -9.74
N ALA A 362 16.05 14.36 -10.34
CA ALA A 362 16.43 13.36 -11.34
C ALA A 362 16.56 11.96 -10.71
N LEU A 363 16.00 10.97 -11.38
CA LEU A 363 16.13 9.56 -11.00
C LEU A 363 16.63 8.80 -12.23
N ALA A 364 17.93 8.47 -12.24
CA ALA A 364 18.57 7.74 -13.33
C ALA A 364 18.37 6.22 -13.20
N ASP A 365 18.51 5.51 -14.31
CA ASP A 365 18.65 4.03 -14.37
C ASP A 365 17.56 3.25 -13.61
N VAL A 366 16.30 3.60 -13.85
CA VAL A 366 15.16 2.86 -13.31
C VAL A 366 14.82 1.70 -14.26
N ILE A 367 15.00 0.48 -13.77
CA ILE A 367 14.62 -0.72 -14.51
C ILE A 367 13.16 -1.03 -14.17
N PHE A 368 12.30 -1.07 -15.18
CA PHE A 368 10.89 -1.45 -15.03
C PHE A 368 10.39 -2.23 -16.24
N GLU A 369 9.35 -3.01 -16.01
CA GLU A 369 8.66 -3.79 -17.04
C GLU A 369 7.19 -3.39 -17.11
N LEU A 370 6.63 -3.45 -18.33
CA LEU A 370 5.20 -3.35 -18.54
C LEU A 370 4.64 -4.74 -18.80
N ARG A 371 3.64 -5.11 -18.04
CA ARG A 371 2.89 -6.36 -18.22
C ARG A 371 1.41 -6.05 -18.43
N THR A 372 0.73 -6.94 -19.15
CA THR A 372 -0.71 -6.84 -19.34
C THR A 372 -1.41 -7.71 -18.32
N VAL A 373 -2.47 -7.18 -17.71
CA VAL A 373 -3.40 -7.94 -16.87
C VAL A 373 -4.00 -9.07 -17.69
N HIS A 374 -4.13 -10.25 -17.10
CA HIS A 374 -4.77 -11.39 -17.76
C HIS A 374 -6.25 -11.08 -18.07
N ASP A 375 -6.73 -11.49 -19.25
CA ASP A 375 -8.07 -11.12 -19.75
C ASP A 375 -9.20 -11.49 -18.78
N SER A 376 -9.06 -12.58 -18.02
CA SER A 376 -10.06 -13.01 -17.03
C SER A 376 -10.12 -12.10 -15.79
N MET A 377 -9.16 -11.22 -15.60
CA MET A 377 -9.06 -10.31 -14.45
C MET A 377 -9.36 -8.86 -14.81
N LYS A 378 -9.50 -8.53 -16.10
CA LYS A 378 -9.61 -7.15 -16.59
C LYS A 378 -10.82 -6.38 -16.02
N ASP A 379 -11.93 -7.07 -15.76
CA ASP A 379 -13.16 -6.46 -15.26
C ASP A 379 -13.12 -6.18 -13.74
N TYR A 380 -12.10 -6.67 -13.05
CA TYR A 380 -11.92 -6.58 -11.60
C TYR A 380 -10.75 -5.70 -11.16
N LEU A 381 -9.91 -5.26 -12.10
CA LEU A 381 -8.69 -4.52 -11.79
C LEU A 381 -8.73 -3.10 -12.35
N SER A 382 -7.99 -2.20 -11.69
CA SER A 382 -7.80 -0.81 -12.11
C SER A 382 -7.16 -0.71 -13.51
N PRO A 383 -7.20 0.49 -14.14
CA PRO A 383 -6.61 0.73 -15.47
C PRO A 383 -5.12 0.37 -15.57
N ALA A 384 -4.39 0.62 -14.50
CA ALA A 384 -3.04 0.16 -14.28
C ALA A 384 -2.78 0.03 -12.78
N PHE A 385 -1.73 -0.71 -12.41
CA PHE A 385 -1.20 -0.73 -11.04
C PHE A 385 0.29 -1.08 -11.04
N TYR A 386 1.00 -0.53 -10.06
CA TYR A 386 2.40 -0.83 -9.83
C TYR A 386 2.55 -1.95 -8.79
N LEU A 387 3.30 -2.97 -9.13
CA LEU A 387 3.68 -4.03 -8.20
C LEU A 387 5.09 -3.78 -7.68
N THR A 388 5.18 -3.47 -6.39
CA THR A 388 6.45 -3.23 -5.70
C THR A 388 7.27 -4.54 -5.63
N PRO A 389 8.53 -4.55 -6.07
CA PRO A 389 9.39 -5.72 -5.93
C PRO A 389 9.75 -5.96 -4.46
N PRO A 390 10.17 -7.19 -4.10
CA PRO A 390 10.74 -7.45 -2.79
C PRO A 390 11.93 -6.53 -2.50
N MET A 391 12.02 -6.03 -1.27
CA MET A 391 13.00 -5.01 -0.86
C MET A 391 14.46 -5.47 -0.98
N ASP A 392 14.72 -6.78 -1.00
CA ASP A 392 16.06 -7.35 -1.12
C ASP A 392 16.49 -7.60 -2.59
N THR A 393 15.59 -7.42 -3.55
CA THR A 393 15.90 -7.45 -4.98
C THR A 393 15.82 -6.07 -5.63
N GLY A 394 14.89 -5.23 -5.22
CA GLY A 394 14.63 -3.91 -5.79
C GLY A 394 14.23 -3.92 -7.27
N THR A 395 14.13 -5.10 -7.90
CA THR A 395 13.77 -5.31 -9.31
C THR A 395 13.18 -6.71 -9.51
N PRO A 396 12.37 -6.93 -10.58
CA PRO A 396 11.87 -5.91 -11.51
C PRO A 396 10.76 -5.04 -10.87
N ASN A 397 10.74 -3.76 -11.23
CA ASN A 397 9.58 -2.91 -11.00
C ASN A 397 8.56 -3.19 -12.10
N VAL A 398 7.36 -3.61 -11.75
CA VAL A 398 6.36 -4.01 -12.75
C VAL A 398 5.16 -3.09 -12.70
N ILE A 399 4.80 -2.50 -13.84
CA ILE A 399 3.53 -1.80 -14.02
C ILE A 399 2.63 -2.69 -14.87
N TYR A 400 1.51 -3.10 -14.30
CA TYR A 400 0.46 -3.83 -15.01
C TYR A 400 -0.47 -2.83 -15.69
N ILE A 401 -0.86 -3.14 -16.92
CA ILE A 401 -1.80 -2.36 -17.71
C ILE A 401 -3.02 -3.23 -17.99
N ASN A 402 -4.18 -2.71 -17.67
CA ASN A 402 -5.44 -3.35 -17.99
C ASN A 402 -5.78 -3.10 -19.46
N PRO A 403 -5.99 -4.17 -20.28
CA PRO A 403 -6.26 -4.04 -21.69
C PRO A 403 -7.70 -3.59 -22.02
N ALA A 404 -8.56 -3.32 -21.03
CA ALA A 404 -9.92 -2.85 -21.26
C ALA A 404 -9.90 -1.57 -22.11
N ALA A 405 -10.70 -1.56 -23.18
CA ALA A 405 -10.70 -0.50 -24.21
C ALA A 405 -11.08 0.90 -23.71
N SER A 406 -11.69 0.98 -22.50
CA SER A 406 -12.10 2.23 -21.87
C SER A 406 -10.93 3.10 -21.38
N TYR A 407 -9.74 2.52 -21.18
CA TYR A 407 -8.60 3.22 -20.58
C TYR A 407 -7.58 3.65 -21.62
N GLN A 408 -7.75 4.84 -22.17
CA GLN A 408 -6.90 5.37 -23.23
C GLN A 408 -6.63 6.89 -23.05
N GLY A 409 -5.74 7.42 -23.87
CA GLY A 409 -5.50 8.86 -23.98
C GLY A 409 -5.07 9.52 -22.67
N LEU A 410 -5.78 10.58 -22.29
CA LEU A 410 -5.49 11.37 -21.09
C LEU A 410 -5.60 10.55 -19.81
N GLU A 411 -6.61 9.72 -19.69
CA GLU A 411 -6.83 8.88 -18.49
C GLU A 411 -5.67 7.90 -18.28
N LEU A 412 -5.29 7.16 -19.34
CA LEU A 412 -4.16 6.24 -19.24
C LEU A 412 -2.84 6.99 -18.94
N PHE A 413 -2.61 8.15 -19.55
CA PHE A 413 -1.41 8.95 -19.30
C PHE A 413 -1.30 9.38 -17.84
N THR A 414 -2.39 9.87 -17.24
CA THR A 414 -2.40 10.31 -15.85
C THR A 414 -2.35 9.14 -14.87
N THR A 415 -2.97 8.00 -15.20
CA THR A 415 -2.84 6.76 -14.41
C THR A 415 -1.40 6.25 -14.45
N LEU A 416 -0.73 6.24 -15.62
CA LEU A 416 0.68 5.86 -15.70
C LEU A 416 1.61 6.83 -14.98
N ALA A 417 1.22 8.10 -14.81
CA ALA A 417 1.95 9.01 -13.95
C ALA A 417 1.77 8.65 -12.47
N HIS A 418 0.55 8.30 -12.05
CA HIS A 418 0.22 7.84 -10.70
C HIS A 418 0.98 6.56 -10.32
N GLU A 419 0.98 5.55 -11.21
CA GLU A 419 1.63 4.27 -10.97
C GLU A 419 3.15 4.30 -11.20
N GLY A 420 3.61 5.10 -12.16
CA GLY A 420 4.99 5.15 -12.64
C GLY A 420 5.75 6.40 -12.22
N PHE A 421 5.78 7.40 -13.12
CA PHE A 421 6.61 8.60 -13.00
C PHE A 421 5.76 9.88 -12.98
N PRO A 422 5.78 10.67 -11.88
CA PRO A 422 6.60 10.55 -10.66
C PRO A 422 5.84 9.91 -9.46
N GLY A 423 4.89 9.00 -9.70
CA GLY A 423 4.05 8.37 -8.68
C GLY A 423 4.73 7.22 -7.92
N HIS A 424 4.00 6.10 -7.75
CA HIS A 424 4.37 4.99 -6.88
C HIS A 424 5.75 4.38 -7.18
N LEU A 425 6.04 4.05 -8.44
CA LEU A 425 7.33 3.47 -8.82
C LEU A 425 8.48 4.43 -8.51
N TYR A 426 8.34 5.69 -8.89
CA TYR A 426 9.34 6.72 -8.63
C TYR A 426 9.56 6.93 -7.12
N GLN A 427 8.48 6.96 -6.33
CA GLN A 427 8.52 7.06 -4.87
C GLN A 427 9.28 5.88 -4.26
N THR A 428 8.92 4.65 -4.63
CA THR A 428 9.53 3.42 -4.12
C THR A 428 11.01 3.36 -4.42
N VAL A 429 11.40 3.54 -5.69
CA VAL A 429 12.81 3.46 -6.09
C VAL A 429 13.64 4.58 -5.44
N THR A 430 13.08 5.77 -5.29
CA THR A 430 13.79 6.87 -4.62
C THR A 430 14.02 6.57 -3.14
N PHE A 431 13.04 6.00 -2.46
CA PHE A 431 13.14 5.62 -1.05
C PHE A 431 14.12 4.46 -0.84
N GLU A 432 14.03 3.39 -1.64
CA GLU A 432 14.91 2.22 -1.54
C GLU A 432 16.40 2.59 -1.75
N ARG A 433 16.67 3.57 -2.60
CA ARG A 433 18.05 4.09 -2.80
C ARG A 433 18.64 4.77 -1.56
N GLN A 434 17.83 5.12 -0.56
CA GLN A 434 18.31 5.61 0.74
C GLN A 434 18.79 4.49 1.66
N ASN A 435 18.69 3.24 1.24
CA ASN A 435 18.99 2.05 2.04
C ASN A 435 18.28 2.10 3.40
N PRO A 436 16.95 2.12 3.43
CA PRO A 436 16.19 2.20 4.67
C PRO A 436 16.36 0.91 5.49
N SER A 437 16.13 1.01 6.81
CA SER A 437 15.99 -0.20 7.62
C SER A 437 14.72 -0.95 7.25
N GLY A 438 14.72 -2.28 7.24
CA GLY A 438 13.60 -3.10 6.77
C GLY A 438 12.26 -2.74 7.42
N ILE A 439 12.25 -2.39 8.71
CA ILE A 439 11.03 -1.99 9.41
C ILE A 439 10.36 -0.75 8.77
N ARG A 440 11.12 0.14 8.13
CA ARG A 440 10.58 1.35 7.49
C ARG A 440 9.66 1.03 6.31
N ASN A 441 9.88 -0.08 5.63
CA ASN A 441 9.01 -0.55 4.55
C ASN A 441 7.64 -1.03 5.05
N LEU A 442 7.54 -1.43 6.33
CA LEU A 442 6.29 -1.85 6.95
C LEU A 442 5.50 -0.70 7.58
N LEU A 443 6.13 0.45 7.81
CA LEU A 443 5.53 1.58 8.53
C LEU A 443 4.90 2.62 7.59
N CYS A 444 4.97 2.42 6.27
CA CYS A 444 4.36 3.31 5.30
C CYS A 444 2.83 3.27 5.43
N THR A 445 2.21 4.42 5.66
CA THR A 445 0.75 4.53 5.64
C THR A 445 0.23 4.65 4.22
N SER A 446 -0.96 4.10 3.96
CA SER A 446 -1.60 4.24 2.66
C SER A 446 -1.81 5.73 2.30
N GLY A 447 -2.11 6.57 3.28
CA GLY A 447 -2.28 8.01 3.07
C GLY A 447 -1.00 8.73 2.65
N PHE A 448 0.18 8.25 3.02
CA PHE A 448 1.43 8.77 2.47
C PHE A 448 1.64 8.29 1.03
N ALA A 449 1.47 6.99 0.76
CA ALA A 449 1.71 6.41 -0.55
C ALA A 449 0.72 6.94 -1.61
N GLU A 450 -0.59 6.81 -1.35
CA GLU A 450 -1.66 7.28 -2.22
C GLU A 450 -1.73 8.82 -2.28
N GLY A 451 -1.46 9.46 -1.13
CA GLY A 451 -1.38 10.91 -1.04
C GLY A 451 -0.29 11.48 -1.92
N TRP A 452 0.90 10.85 -1.97
CA TRP A 452 1.97 11.24 -2.90
C TRP A 452 1.53 11.04 -4.35
N ALA A 453 1.01 9.87 -4.71
CA ALA A 453 0.58 9.58 -6.07
C ALA A 453 -0.57 10.49 -6.51
N THR A 454 -1.47 10.90 -5.62
CA THR A 454 -2.50 11.92 -5.89
C THR A 454 -1.91 13.34 -5.96
N TYR A 455 -0.92 13.65 -5.10
CA TYR A 455 -0.24 14.95 -5.09
C TYR A 455 0.49 15.26 -6.39
N ILE A 456 0.96 14.25 -7.10
CA ILE A 456 1.63 14.45 -8.40
C ILE A 456 0.64 14.53 -9.58
N GLU A 457 -0.63 14.14 -9.40
CA GLU A 457 -1.60 14.15 -10.49
C GLU A 457 -1.77 15.54 -11.15
N PRO A 458 -1.89 16.68 -10.44
CA PRO A 458 -1.96 17.99 -11.10
C PRO A 458 -0.75 18.30 -11.99
N PHE A 459 0.44 17.80 -11.65
CA PHE A 459 1.61 17.89 -12.53
C PHE A 459 1.44 16.98 -13.75
N ALA A 460 0.91 15.77 -13.58
CA ALA A 460 0.65 14.84 -14.66
C ALA A 460 -0.33 15.43 -15.68
N TYR A 461 -1.43 16.03 -15.24
CA TYR A 461 -2.37 16.74 -16.11
C TYR A 461 -1.71 17.93 -16.84
N LYS A 462 -0.89 18.72 -16.13
CA LYS A 462 -0.08 19.79 -16.75
C LYS A 462 0.84 19.26 -17.86
N TYR A 463 1.50 18.12 -17.63
CA TYR A 463 2.37 17.49 -18.63
C TYR A 463 1.57 16.92 -19.81
N ALA A 464 0.38 16.36 -19.54
CA ALA A 464 -0.52 15.82 -20.55
C ALA A 464 -1.05 16.87 -21.55
N ALA A 465 -1.14 18.14 -21.14
CA ALA A 465 -1.58 19.23 -22.01
C ALA A 465 -0.81 19.30 -23.35
N GLY A 466 0.48 18.97 -23.35
CA GLY A 466 1.30 18.92 -24.56
C GLY A 466 0.92 17.81 -25.56
N TYR A 467 0.00 16.93 -25.20
CA TYR A 467 -0.47 15.80 -26.03
C TYR A 467 -1.98 15.87 -26.35
N ILE A 468 -2.69 16.83 -25.82
CA ILE A 468 -4.10 17.12 -26.15
C ILE A 468 -4.13 17.86 -27.50
N LYS A 469 -4.95 17.37 -28.43
CA LYS A 469 -5.11 17.96 -29.77
C LYS A 469 -6.28 18.94 -29.76
N ASP A 470 -6.11 20.06 -29.04
CA ASP A 470 -7.11 21.12 -28.95
C ASP A 470 -6.40 22.47 -28.66
N PRO A 471 -6.86 23.60 -29.21
CA PRO A 471 -6.30 24.91 -28.89
C PRO A 471 -6.34 25.27 -27.40
N SER A 472 -7.34 24.76 -26.66
CA SER A 472 -7.53 24.95 -25.21
C SER A 472 -6.90 23.82 -24.38
N ALA A 473 -5.86 23.15 -24.87
CA ALA A 473 -5.26 21.96 -24.25
C ALA A 473 -4.88 22.18 -22.77
N THR A 474 -4.35 23.35 -22.42
CA THR A 474 -3.96 23.68 -21.04
C THR A 474 -5.18 23.79 -20.12
N GLU A 475 -6.23 24.44 -20.60
CA GLU A 475 -7.49 24.59 -19.87
C GLU A 475 -8.21 23.24 -19.73
N LEU A 476 -8.23 22.44 -20.79
CA LEU A 476 -8.82 21.09 -20.77
C LEU A 476 -8.10 20.18 -19.78
N ALA A 477 -6.78 20.19 -19.76
CA ALA A 477 -6.00 19.44 -18.78
C ALA A 477 -6.31 19.91 -17.34
N ARG A 478 -6.37 21.22 -17.13
CA ARG A 478 -6.65 21.79 -15.81
C ARG A 478 -8.06 21.49 -15.32
N ILE A 479 -9.08 21.62 -16.17
CA ILE A 479 -10.47 21.32 -15.81
C ILE A 479 -10.66 19.82 -15.54
N SER A 480 -9.96 18.96 -16.29
CA SER A 480 -9.97 17.51 -16.06
C SER A 480 -9.38 17.16 -14.68
N TRP A 481 -8.28 17.80 -14.28
CA TRP A 481 -7.75 17.67 -12.92
C TRP A 481 -8.76 18.15 -11.88
N LEU A 482 -9.36 19.34 -12.06
CA LEU A 482 -10.35 19.87 -11.12
C LEU A 482 -11.54 18.92 -10.97
N ASN A 483 -12.02 18.33 -12.05
CA ASN A 483 -13.08 17.32 -11.99
C ASN A 483 -12.67 16.09 -11.17
N ARG A 484 -11.47 15.56 -11.37
CA ARG A 484 -10.90 14.46 -10.60
C ARG A 484 -10.80 14.82 -9.11
N SER A 485 -10.24 16.00 -8.82
CA SER A 485 -10.04 16.51 -7.45
C SER A 485 -11.37 16.74 -6.72
N ILE A 486 -12.34 17.36 -7.38
CA ILE A 486 -13.70 17.59 -6.86
C ILE A 486 -14.36 16.26 -6.49
N ASN A 487 -14.27 15.24 -7.36
CA ASN A 487 -14.86 13.93 -7.09
C ASN A 487 -14.20 13.25 -5.87
N LEU A 488 -12.86 13.25 -5.78
CA LEU A 488 -12.16 12.69 -4.63
C LEU A 488 -12.50 13.44 -3.32
N CYS A 489 -12.61 14.76 -3.39
CA CYS A 489 -12.99 15.60 -2.25
C CYS A 489 -14.42 15.32 -1.80
N MET A 490 -15.35 15.24 -2.74
CA MET A 490 -16.77 14.94 -2.50
C MET A 490 -16.93 13.58 -1.82
N TYR A 491 -16.27 12.53 -2.35
CA TYR A 491 -16.33 11.19 -1.73
C TYR A 491 -15.64 11.15 -0.36
N SER A 492 -14.56 11.92 -0.14
CA SER A 492 -13.92 12.04 1.16
C SER A 492 -14.82 12.73 2.19
N LEU A 493 -15.60 13.73 1.79
CA LEU A 493 -16.63 14.36 2.64
C LEU A 493 -17.75 13.39 2.96
N LEU A 494 -18.29 12.69 1.94
CA LEU A 494 -19.34 11.68 2.15
C LEU A 494 -18.89 10.58 3.11
N ASP A 495 -17.63 10.15 3.05
CA ASP A 495 -17.07 9.17 3.98
C ASP A 495 -17.16 9.64 5.44
N ILE A 496 -16.74 10.89 5.72
CA ILE A 496 -16.85 11.49 7.06
C ILE A 496 -18.32 11.63 7.46
N GLU A 497 -19.16 12.17 6.58
CA GLU A 497 -20.56 12.45 6.87
C GLU A 497 -21.35 11.17 7.15
N ILE A 498 -21.10 10.10 6.43
CA ILE A 498 -21.77 8.81 6.60
C ILE A 498 -21.25 8.10 7.85
N HIS A 499 -19.92 7.95 8.00
CA HIS A 499 -19.34 7.10 9.04
C HIS A 499 -19.19 7.79 10.39
N TYR A 500 -18.97 9.10 10.42
CA TYR A 500 -18.74 9.85 11.65
C TYR A 500 -19.95 10.70 12.08
N ASN A 501 -20.57 11.43 11.14
CA ASN A 501 -21.73 12.29 11.41
C ASN A 501 -23.06 11.55 11.30
N GLY A 502 -23.12 10.42 10.56
CA GLY A 502 -24.26 9.52 10.52
C GLY A 502 -25.29 9.85 9.44
N TRP A 503 -24.84 10.45 8.33
CA TRP A 503 -25.75 10.71 7.21
C TRP A 503 -26.40 9.42 6.69
N THR A 504 -27.69 9.54 6.45
CA THR A 504 -28.50 8.56 5.76
C THR A 504 -28.29 8.66 4.24
N GLN A 505 -28.77 7.67 3.50
CA GLN A 505 -28.77 7.72 2.04
C GLN A 505 -29.51 8.93 1.49
N ALA A 506 -30.60 9.39 2.15
CA ALA A 506 -31.37 10.56 1.73
C ALA A 506 -30.56 11.88 1.90
N GLU A 507 -29.78 12.00 2.96
CA GLU A 507 -28.89 13.15 3.18
C GLU A 507 -27.74 13.13 2.18
N ALA A 508 -27.13 11.96 1.92
CA ALA A 508 -26.14 11.78 0.86
C ALA A 508 -26.70 12.13 -0.52
N ALA A 509 -27.94 11.69 -0.84
CA ALA A 509 -28.62 12.05 -2.08
C ALA A 509 -28.80 13.57 -2.24
N SER A 510 -29.20 14.25 -1.16
CA SER A 510 -29.36 15.71 -1.16
C SER A 510 -28.04 16.43 -1.41
N PHE A 511 -26.93 15.92 -0.88
CA PHE A 511 -25.60 16.44 -1.13
C PHE A 511 -25.16 16.19 -2.58
N LEU A 512 -25.30 14.95 -3.08
CA LEU A 512 -24.93 14.54 -4.44
C LEU A 512 -25.71 15.29 -5.53
N LYS A 513 -26.96 15.65 -5.26
CA LYS A 513 -27.79 16.47 -6.15
C LYS A 513 -27.14 17.81 -6.50
N ALA A 514 -26.40 18.42 -5.57
CA ALA A 514 -25.68 19.68 -5.84
C ALA A 514 -24.58 19.52 -6.91
N PHE A 515 -24.17 18.28 -7.21
CA PHE A 515 -23.19 17.92 -8.23
C PHE A 515 -23.83 17.31 -9.49
N GLY A 516 -25.17 17.36 -9.60
CA GLY A 516 -25.91 16.80 -10.74
C GLY A 516 -26.04 15.26 -10.69
N ILE A 517 -25.76 14.62 -9.57
CA ILE A 517 -25.92 13.17 -9.38
C ILE A 517 -27.29 12.95 -8.72
N GLU A 518 -28.32 12.69 -9.54
CA GLU A 518 -29.71 12.57 -9.10
C GLU A 518 -30.31 11.17 -9.34
N GLU A 519 -29.67 10.35 -10.16
CA GLU A 519 -30.17 9.01 -10.46
C GLU A 519 -30.10 8.12 -9.22
N SER A 520 -31.23 7.57 -8.80
CA SER A 520 -31.37 6.83 -7.54
C SER A 520 -30.48 5.60 -7.44
N THR A 521 -30.24 4.90 -8.56
CA THR A 521 -29.36 3.74 -8.64
C THR A 521 -27.91 4.16 -8.43
N VAL A 522 -27.45 5.24 -9.07
CA VAL A 522 -26.09 5.78 -8.91
C VAL A 522 -25.86 6.27 -7.47
N VAL A 523 -26.83 7.01 -6.91
CA VAL A 523 -26.77 7.47 -5.50
C VAL A 523 -26.66 6.28 -4.54
N SER A 524 -27.49 5.24 -4.76
CA SER A 524 -27.47 4.03 -3.93
C SER A 524 -26.12 3.30 -4.02
N GLU A 525 -25.55 3.17 -5.22
CA GLU A 525 -24.25 2.53 -5.39
C GLU A 525 -23.11 3.34 -4.74
N ILE A 526 -23.10 4.66 -4.86
CA ILE A 526 -22.12 5.52 -4.19
C ILE A 526 -22.23 5.36 -2.67
N TYR A 527 -23.44 5.43 -2.13
CA TYR A 527 -23.67 5.29 -0.68
C TYR A 527 -23.22 3.93 -0.18
N GLN A 528 -23.60 2.85 -0.88
CA GLN A 528 -23.23 1.48 -0.54
C GLN A 528 -21.72 1.25 -0.63
N TYR A 529 -21.07 1.77 -1.68
CA TYR A 529 -19.61 1.66 -1.82
C TYR A 529 -18.87 2.32 -0.64
N ILE A 530 -19.32 3.51 -0.22
CA ILE A 530 -18.71 4.21 0.93
C ILE A 530 -18.96 3.41 2.21
N LEU A 531 -20.16 2.87 2.41
CA LEU A 531 -20.44 2.00 3.57
C LEU A 531 -19.49 0.81 3.68
N GLU A 532 -19.13 0.23 2.54
CA GLU A 532 -18.29 -0.98 2.45
C GLU A 532 -16.79 -0.68 2.54
N THR A 533 -16.38 0.59 2.37
CA THR A 533 -14.96 0.98 2.30
C THR A 533 -14.64 2.22 3.12
N PRO A 534 -14.90 2.22 4.44
CA PRO A 534 -14.70 3.40 5.28
C PRO A 534 -13.23 3.87 5.27
N GLY A 535 -13.01 5.17 5.10
CA GLY A 535 -11.70 5.80 5.03
C GLY A 535 -10.99 5.69 3.67
N ASN A 536 -11.55 4.95 2.71
CA ASN A 536 -10.87 4.63 1.45
C ASN A 536 -10.50 5.88 0.63
N TYR A 537 -11.42 6.81 0.42
CA TYR A 537 -11.13 8.02 -0.35
C TYR A 537 -10.22 9.00 0.39
N LEU A 538 -10.25 8.98 1.73
CA LEU A 538 -9.43 9.85 2.57
C LEU A 538 -7.94 9.51 2.48
N LYS A 539 -7.55 8.26 2.29
CA LYS A 539 -6.13 7.92 2.08
C LYS A 539 -5.55 8.61 0.83
N TYR A 540 -6.34 8.76 -0.24
CA TYR A 540 -5.95 9.50 -1.45
C TYR A 540 -5.98 11.00 -1.21
N TYR A 541 -7.17 11.52 -0.88
CA TYR A 541 -7.39 12.96 -0.96
C TYR A 541 -6.91 13.73 0.28
N TRP A 542 -7.08 13.15 1.49
CA TRP A 542 -6.49 13.74 2.68
C TRP A 542 -4.97 13.63 2.68
N GLY A 543 -4.43 12.54 2.16
CA GLY A 543 -2.99 12.39 1.93
C GLY A 543 -2.45 13.47 0.97
N TYR A 544 -3.15 13.70 -0.15
CA TYR A 544 -2.85 14.80 -1.08
C TYR A 544 -2.86 16.16 -0.39
N LEU A 545 -3.93 16.47 0.34
CA LEU A 545 -4.06 17.78 1.03
C LEU A 545 -2.96 17.95 2.09
N SER A 546 -2.60 16.91 2.82
CA SER A 546 -1.53 16.96 3.81
C SER A 546 -0.18 17.32 3.18
N LEU A 547 0.16 16.74 2.02
CA LEU A 547 1.37 17.10 1.28
C LEU A 547 1.30 18.50 0.67
N LEU A 548 0.12 18.91 0.18
CA LEU A 548 -0.11 20.25 -0.35
C LEU A 548 0.03 21.32 0.74
N ASP A 549 -0.53 21.06 1.91
CA ASP A 549 -0.48 21.96 3.06
C ASP A 549 0.96 22.05 3.62
N LEU A 550 1.69 20.93 3.70
CA LEU A 550 3.11 20.90 4.06
C LEU A 550 3.95 21.72 3.07
N ARG A 551 3.76 21.51 1.76
CA ARG A 551 4.45 22.31 0.74
C ARG A 551 4.17 23.81 0.90
N THR A 552 2.91 24.16 1.13
CA THR A 552 2.50 25.56 1.31
C THR A 552 3.13 26.17 2.58
N SER A 553 3.19 25.41 3.66
CA SER A 553 3.88 25.79 4.89
C SER A 553 5.36 26.08 4.65
N GLU A 554 6.05 25.19 3.93
CA GLU A 554 7.46 25.34 3.59
C GLU A 554 7.71 26.54 2.63
N GLN A 555 6.82 26.75 1.66
CA GLN A 555 6.86 27.93 0.79
C GLN A 555 6.74 29.23 1.59
N ASN A 556 5.80 29.28 2.53
CA ASN A 556 5.60 30.46 3.39
C ASN A 556 6.78 30.67 4.34
N ARG A 557 7.39 29.61 4.86
CA ARG A 557 8.52 29.67 5.79
C ARG A 557 9.82 30.11 5.10
N LEU A 558 10.09 29.57 3.90
CA LEU A 558 11.34 29.79 3.17
C LEU A 558 11.26 30.98 2.20
N GLY A 559 10.06 31.41 1.82
CA GLY A 559 9.87 32.53 0.90
C GLY A 559 10.60 32.32 -0.44
N GLN A 560 11.54 33.22 -0.77
CA GLN A 560 12.31 33.14 -2.00
C GLN A 560 13.33 32.00 -2.04
N ASP A 561 13.71 31.45 -0.90
CA ASP A 561 14.65 30.33 -0.79
C ASP A 561 13.96 28.95 -0.98
N PHE A 562 12.66 28.94 -1.21
CA PHE A 562 11.94 27.69 -1.45
C PHE A 562 12.29 27.09 -2.81
N ASP A 563 12.76 25.84 -2.79
CA ASP A 563 13.03 25.02 -3.98
C ASP A 563 12.11 23.80 -4.01
N LEU A 564 11.24 23.74 -5.02
CA LEU A 564 10.26 22.65 -5.17
C LEU A 564 10.91 21.28 -5.32
N LYS A 565 12.02 21.18 -6.07
CA LYS A 565 12.72 19.90 -6.24
C LYS A 565 13.37 19.43 -4.95
N LYS A 566 13.95 20.38 -4.19
CA LYS A 566 14.51 20.09 -2.88
C LYS A 566 13.44 19.61 -1.91
N PHE A 567 12.26 20.24 -1.90
CA PHE A 567 11.11 19.80 -1.12
C PHE A 567 10.70 18.38 -1.49
N HIS A 568 10.49 18.08 -2.78
CA HIS A 568 10.16 16.74 -3.24
C HIS A 568 11.25 15.72 -2.88
N SER A 569 12.53 16.10 -3.01
CA SER A 569 13.65 15.24 -2.62
C SER A 569 13.60 14.86 -1.14
N GLN A 570 13.29 15.81 -0.26
CA GLN A 570 13.22 15.57 1.18
C GLN A 570 12.03 14.65 1.54
N VAL A 571 10.84 14.93 1.02
CA VAL A 571 9.67 14.06 1.22
C VAL A 571 9.96 12.63 0.81
N LEU A 572 10.57 12.41 -0.36
CA LEU A 572 10.89 11.08 -0.88
C LEU A 572 12.00 10.37 -0.10
N LYS A 573 13.01 11.10 0.38
CA LYS A 573 14.10 10.55 1.20
C LYS A 573 13.61 10.14 2.59
N ILE A 574 12.76 10.95 3.20
CA ILE A 574 12.07 10.58 4.44
C ILE A 574 11.25 9.32 4.19
N GLY A 575 10.54 9.25 3.05
CA GLY A 575 9.74 8.10 2.66
C GLY A 575 8.48 7.91 3.50
N GLY A 576 7.87 6.73 3.41
CA GLY A 576 6.59 6.43 4.05
C GLY A 576 6.65 6.53 5.57
N VAL A 577 5.93 7.52 6.11
CA VAL A 577 5.73 7.75 7.55
C VAL A 577 4.39 8.43 7.79
N GLN A 578 3.97 8.50 9.04
CA GLN A 578 2.83 9.33 9.45
C GLN A 578 3.15 10.83 9.27
N PHE A 579 2.16 11.64 8.92
CA PHE A 579 2.35 13.06 8.62
C PHE A 579 3.00 13.88 9.75
N PRO A 580 2.69 13.70 11.04
CA PRO A 580 3.43 14.41 12.10
C PRO A 580 4.92 14.08 12.16
N VAL A 581 5.30 12.88 11.76
CA VAL A 581 6.72 12.49 11.65
C VAL A 581 7.34 13.13 10.40
N LEU A 582 6.64 13.12 9.26
CA LEU A 582 7.10 13.80 8.04
C LEU A 582 7.37 15.28 8.29
N GLU A 583 6.42 15.99 8.91
CA GLU A 583 6.54 17.41 9.28
C GLU A 583 7.74 17.67 10.18
N LYS A 584 7.95 16.82 11.20
CA LYS A 584 9.08 16.96 12.14
C LYS A 584 10.44 16.86 11.45
N TYR A 585 10.55 16.04 10.41
CA TYR A 585 11.83 15.73 9.77
C TYR A 585 12.02 16.35 8.39
N ILE A 586 11.12 17.21 7.93
CA ILE A 586 11.19 17.78 6.57
C ILE A 586 12.49 18.59 6.32
N ASP A 587 13.05 19.18 7.35
CA ASP A 587 14.31 19.94 7.30
C ASP A 587 15.53 19.12 7.75
N ALA A 588 15.36 17.85 8.09
CA ALA A 588 16.46 17.05 8.61
C ALA A 588 17.44 16.67 7.48
N GLU A 589 18.72 16.66 7.83
CA GLU A 589 19.76 16.06 6.97
C GLU A 589 19.94 14.58 7.33
N PHE A 590 20.01 13.73 6.29
CA PHE A 590 20.11 12.26 6.42
C PHE A 590 21.40 11.73 5.79
#